data_563b9b5344d662b7ae63e20f8f80d3dc
#
_entry.id   563b9b5344d662b7ae63e20f8f80d3dc
#
_cell.length_a   1.000
_cell.length_b   1.000
_cell.length_c   1.000
_cell.angle_alpha   90.00
_cell.angle_beta   90.00
_cell.angle_gamma   90.00
#
_symmetry.space_group_name_H-M   'P 1'
#
loop_
_entity.id
_entity.type
_entity.pdbx_description
1 polymer ?
#
loop_
_entity_poly.entity_id
_entity_poly.type
_entity_poly.pdbx_seq_one_letter_code
_entity_poly.pdbx_strand_id
1 'polypeptide(L)'
;LALGKAGLTPGDIRMTFAGDLLAQTTASSFGIAGMGIPFYGLFGACSTIGESLSLGAMSVAAGYGEHILCATSSHFASAEKEFRFPLAYGNQRPLSATWTVTGSGACVLSGTLPVPEIPEKTDPLISAEGCVQITGLTTGRLIDFGLKDSLNMGGCMAPAACDTIYRNFCDFDRTPDDYDAIFTGDLGAVGKRILLDLLNEKGYDIESIYQDCGLLIF
;
A
#
# COMPACT_ATOMS: atom_id res chain seq x y z
N LEU A 1 2.69 -15.79 8.85
CA LEU A 1 4.07 -15.42 8.49
C LEU A 1 4.53 -14.15 9.20
N ALA A 2 3.82 -13.01 9.11
CA ALA A 2 4.23 -11.74 9.73
C ALA A 2 4.45 -11.89 11.24
N LEU A 3 3.49 -12.48 11.96
CA LEU A 3 3.62 -12.74 13.40
C LEU A 3 4.83 -13.63 13.72
N GLY A 4 4.99 -14.73 12.96
CA GLY A 4 6.14 -15.63 13.17
C GLY A 4 7.50 -14.96 12.92
N LYS A 5 7.58 -14.06 11.94
CA LYS A 5 8.80 -13.24 11.69
C LYS A 5 9.06 -12.24 12.82
N ALA A 6 8.01 -11.74 13.44
CA ALA A 6 8.12 -10.83 14.59
C ALA A 6 8.33 -11.55 15.94
N GLY A 7 8.32 -12.88 15.96
CA GLY A 7 8.38 -13.66 17.20
C GLY A 7 7.15 -13.52 18.08
N LEU A 8 6.00 -13.11 17.51
CA LEU A 8 4.77 -12.83 18.22
C LEU A 8 3.69 -13.86 17.93
N THR A 9 2.74 -13.95 18.84
CA THR A 9 1.51 -14.75 18.72
C THR A 9 0.29 -13.86 18.49
N PRO A 10 -0.85 -14.40 18.07
CA PRO A 10 -2.09 -13.62 18.00
C PRO A 10 -2.48 -12.92 19.31
N GLY A 11 -2.14 -13.51 20.47
CA GLY A 11 -2.42 -12.94 21.78
C GLY A 11 -1.64 -11.65 22.09
N ASP A 12 -0.53 -11.42 21.41
CA ASP A 12 0.30 -10.22 21.58
C ASP A 12 -0.20 -9.04 20.75
N ILE A 13 -1.12 -9.29 19.81
CA ILE A 13 -1.66 -8.27 18.89
C ILE A 13 -2.89 -7.60 19.49
N ARG A 14 -2.81 -6.30 19.67
CA ARG A 14 -3.92 -5.54 20.25
C ARG A 14 -5.12 -5.42 19.34
N MET A 15 -4.89 -5.19 18.03
CA MET A 15 -5.91 -5.08 17.00
C MET A 15 -5.33 -5.28 15.61
N THR A 16 -6.21 -5.50 14.64
CA THR A 16 -5.85 -5.65 13.23
C THR A 16 -6.58 -4.61 12.39
N PHE A 17 -5.84 -3.94 11.51
CA PHE A 17 -6.36 -3.14 10.40
C PHE A 17 -6.12 -3.91 9.11
N ALA A 18 -7.19 -4.38 8.46
CA ALA A 18 -7.02 -5.12 7.22
C ALA A 18 -8.19 -4.93 6.26
N GLY A 19 -7.90 -5.10 4.97
CA GLY A 19 -8.91 -4.98 3.94
C GLY A 19 -8.54 -5.72 2.66
N ASP A 20 -9.56 -5.91 1.84
CA ASP A 20 -9.46 -6.51 0.52
C ASP A 20 -9.53 -5.44 -0.55
N LEU A 21 -9.21 -5.80 -1.79
CA LEU A 21 -9.39 -4.92 -2.94
C LEU A 21 -10.85 -4.49 -3.15
N LEU A 22 -11.83 -5.31 -2.73
CA LEU A 22 -13.25 -4.96 -2.70
C LEU A 22 -13.75 -4.66 -1.28
N ALA A 23 -14.75 -3.80 -1.18
CA ALA A 23 -15.32 -3.31 0.07
C ALA A 23 -15.93 -4.39 0.98
N GLN A 24 -16.21 -5.59 0.47
CA GLN A 24 -16.81 -6.67 1.25
C GLN A 24 -15.92 -7.20 2.38
N THR A 25 -14.60 -6.98 2.30
CA THR A 25 -13.61 -7.45 3.28
C THR A 25 -13.70 -8.94 3.60
N THR A 26 -14.22 -9.75 2.65
CA THR A 26 -14.51 -11.16 2.86
C THR A 26 -13.24 -11.95 3.16
N ALA A 27 -12.20 -11.81 2.35
CA ALA A 27 -10.95 -12.55 2.55
C ALA A 27 -10.26 -12.11 3.87
N SER A 28 -10.25 -10.81 4.16
CA SER A 28 -9.65 -10.27 5.39
C SER A 28 -10.39 -10.76 6.64
N SER A 29 -11.72 -10.67 6.67
CA SER A 29 -12.50 -11.08 7.83
C SER A 29 -12.41 -12.57 8.09
N PHE A 30 -12.53 -13.42 7.07
CA PHE A 30 -12.34 -14.86 7.24
C PHE A 30 -10.90 -15.25 7.58
N GLY A 31 -9.90 -14.56 7.00
CA GLY A 31 -8.50 -14.79 7.27
C GLY A 31 -8.09 -14.46 8.71
N ILE A 32 -8.68 -13.41 9.29
CA ILE A 32 -8.37 -12.97 10.66
C ILE A 32 -9.27 -13.65 11.72
N ALA A 33 -10.47 -14.12 11.35
CA ALA A 33 -11.45 -14.67 12.29
C ALA A 33 -10.88 -15.78 13.20
N GLY A 34 -10.03 -16.64 12.66
CA GLY A 34 -9.41 -17.73 13.42
C GLY A 34 -8.33 -17.30 14.42
N MET A 35 -7.92 -16.03 14.40
CA MET A 35 -6.86 -15.51 15.27
C MET A 35 -7.39 -14.92 16.57
N GLY A 36 -8.71 -14.63 16.67
CA GLY A 36 -9.31 -14.02 17.85
C GLY A 36 -8.87 -12.58 18.14
N ILE A 37 -8.31 -11.87 17.17
CA ILE A 37 -7.82 -10.51 17.30
C ILE A 37 -8.95 -9.52 16.94
N PRO A 38 -9.14 -8.41 17.69
CA PRO A 38 -10.04 -7.34 17.29
C PRO A 38 -9.75 -6.85 15.87
N PHE A 39 -10.78 -6.72 15.04
CA PHE A 39 -10.64 -6.47 13.61
C PHE A 39 -11.35 -5.22 13.16
N TYR A 40 -10.65 -4.36 12.46
CA TYR A 40 -11.18 -3.20 11.73
C TYR A 40 -11.05 -3.47 10.23
N GLY A 41 -12.19 -3.62 9.55
CA GLY A 41 -12.24 -3.77 8.10
C GLY A 41 -12.05 -2.44 7.41
N LEU A 42 -11.07 -2.36 6.52
CA LEU A 42 -10.71 -1.17 5.75
C LEU A 42 -11.10 -1.33 4.28
N PHE A 43 -11.36 -0.20 3.65
CA PHE A 43 -11.57 -0.17 2.21
C PHE A 43 -11.03 1.10 1.58
N GLY A 44 -9.79 1.01 1.11
CA GLY A 44 -9.15 2.01 0.25
C GLY A 44 -8.80 1.45 -1.12
N ALA A 45 -9.37 0.31 -1.52
CA ALA A 45 -9.00 -0.43 -2.72
C ALA A 45 -7.46 -0.58 -2.82
N CYS A 46 -6.82 -0.03 -3.84
CA CYS A 46 -5.37 -0.08 -4.02
C CYS A 46 -4.59 0.64 -2.91
N SER A 47 -5.20 1.58 -2.19
CA SER A 47 -4.57 2.31 -1.07
C SER A 47 -4.77 1.66 0.30
N THR A 48 -5.44 0.51 0.39
CA THR A 48 -5.74 -0.17 1.66
C THR A 48 -4.50 -0.44 2.51
N ILE A 49 -3.36 -0.76 1.90
CA ILE A 49 -2.11 -0.96 2.65
C ILE A 49 -1.63 0.35 3.30
N GLY A 50 -1.65 1.45 2.57
CA GLY A 50 -1.30 2.77 3.09
C GLY A 50 -2.25 3.22 4.21
N GLU A 51 -3.56 3.00 4.05
CA GLU A 51 -4.57 3.25 5.08
C GLU A 51 -4.32 2.41 6.33
N SER A 52 -4.08 1.11 6.16
CA SER A 52 -3.79 0.17 7.25
C SER A 52 -2.53 0.57 8.03
N LEU A 53 -1.44 0.86 7.34
CA LEU A 53 -0.18 1.31 7.96
C LEU A 53 -0.35 2.65 8.68
N SER A 54 -1.09 3.59 8.09
CA SER A 54 -1.34 4.90 8.70
C SER A 54 -2.14 4.78 9.98
N LEU A 55 -3.26 4.06 9.96
CA LEU A 55 -4.09 3.83 11.16
C LEU A 55 -3.34 3.02 12.22
N GLY A 56 -2.58 2.02 11.81
CA GLY A 56 -1.73 1.24 12.70
C GLY A 56 -0.69 2.09 13.39
N ALA A 57 0.06 2.92 12.64
CA ALA A 57 1.08 3.80 13.20
C ALA A 57 0.49 4.85 14.13
N MET A 58 -0.64 5.48 13.75
CA MET A 58 -1.35 6.40 14.63
C MET A 58 -1.82 5.72 15.93
N SER A 59 -2.32 4.49 15.84
CA SER A 59 -2.78 3.73 17.02
C SER A 59 -1.64 3.38 17.97
N VAL A 60 -0.48 2.97 17.42
CA VAL A 60 0.74 2.72 18.20
C VAL A 60 1.22 4.01 18.86
N ALA A 61 1.35 5.08 18.10
CA ALA A 61 1.80 6.38 18.60
C ALA A 61 0.88 6.96 19.68
N ALA A 62 -0.42 6.71 19.59
CA ALA A 62 -1.41 7.13 20.59
C ALA A 62 -1.52 6.19 21.80
N GLY A 63 -0.74 5.10 21.85
CA GLY A 63 -0.71 4.16 22.96
C GLY A 63 -1.91 3.19 23.05
N TYR A 64 -2.67 3.02 21.95
CA TYR A 64 -3.79 2.06 21.93
C TYR A 64 -3.33 0.59 21.93
N GLY A 65 -2.11 0.32 21.55
CA GLY A 65 -1.52 -1.01 21.58
C GLY A 65 -0.04 -0.97 21.19
N GLU A 66 0.72 -1.88 21.76
CA GLU A 66 2.16 -2.01 21.47
C GLU A 66 2.39 -2.67 20.11
N HIS A 67 1.58 -3.69 19.78
CA HIS A 67 1.67 -4.43 18.52
C HIS A 67 0.35 -4.40 17.79
N ILE A 68 0.39 -3.99 16.53
CA ILE A 68 -0.76 -3.88 15.64
C ILE A 68 -0.47 -4.63 14.35
N LEU A 69 -1.40 -5.47 13.92
CA LEU A 69 -1.32 -6.18 12.65
C LEU A 69 -1.97 -5.36 11.55
N CYS A 70 -1.22 -5.09 10.48
CA CYS A 70 -1.69 -4.44 9.28
C CYS A 70 -1.63 -5.44 8.12
N ALA A 71 -2.74 -5.62 7.38
CA ALA A 71 -2.79 -6.57 6.29
C ALA A 71 -3.67 -6.10 5.14
N THR A 72 -3.34 -6.55 3.94
CA THR A 72 -4.15 -6.33 2.74
C THR A 72 -4.09 -7.55 1.84
N SER A 73 -5.11 -7.76 1.04
CA SER A 73 -5.15 -8.86 0.09
C SER A 73 -5.94 -8.54 -1.16
N SER A 74 -5.62 -9.26 -2.24
CA SER A 74 -6.46 -9.33 -3.42
C SER A 74 -6.40 -10.72 -4.04
N HIS A 75 -7.45 -11.11 -4.74
CA HIS A 75 -7.48 -12.37 -5.48
C HIS A 75 -8.44 -12.30 -6.68
N PHE A 76 -8.06 -13.01 -7.74
CA PHE A 76 -8.72 -12.92 -9.05
C PHE A 76 -10.22 -13.21 -9.00
N ALA A 77 -10.59 -14.29 -8.32
CA ALA A 77 -11.95 -14.81 -8.39
C ALA A 77 -13.02 -13.84 -7.85
N SER A 78 -12.69 -13.02 -6.86
CA SER A 78 -13.65 -12.13 -6.21
C SER A 78 -13.44 -10.65 -6.52
N ALA A 79 -12.20 -10.22 -6.71
CA ALA A 79 -11.88 -8.80 -6.75
C ALA A 79 -11.20 -8.38 -8.04
N GLU A 80 -10.13 -9.04 -8.41
CA GLU A 80 -9.24 -8.53 -9.46
C GLU A 80 -9.90 -8.47 -10.83
N LYS A 81 -10.81 -9.40 -11.13
CA LYS A 81 -11.55 -9.40 -12.41
C LYS A 81 -12.36 -8.11 -12.62
N GLU A 82 -12.78 -7.44 -11.56
CA GLU A 82 -13.51 -6.17 -11.63
C GLU A 82 -12.60 -5.04 -12.13
N PHE A 83 -11.30 -5.16 -11.90
CA PHE A 83 -10.29 -4.17 -12.26
C PHE A 83 -9.50 -4.54 -13.52
N ARG A 84 -9.59 -5.79 -13.98
CA ARG A 84 -8.96 -6.26 -15.22
C ARG A 84 -9.89 -6.11 -16.41
N PHE A 85 -10.16 -4.90 -16.79
CA PHE A 85 -11.08 -4.61 -17.87
C PHE A 85 -10.33 -4.15 -19.15
N PRO A 86 -10.73 -4.55 -20.37
CA PRO A 86 -11.80 -5.51 -20.69
C PRO A 86 -11.33 -6.98 -20.57
N LEU A 87 -11.89 -7.70 -19.63
CA LEU A 87 -11.53 -9.10 -19.39
C LEU A 87 -11.82 -10.03 -20.61
N ALA A 88 -12.88 -9.72 -21.35
CA ALA A 88 -13.32 -10.51 -22.53
C ALA A 88 -12.30 -10.55 -23.66
N TYR A 89 -11.38 -9.61 -23.74
CA TYR A 89 -10.34 -9.54 -24.76
C TYR A 89 -9.05 -10.28 -24.38
N GLY A 90 -9.00 -10.93 -23.22
CA GLY A 90 -7.84 -11.70 -22.79
C GLY A 90 -6.57 -10.84 -22.64
N ASN A 91 -5.58 -11.10 -23.48
CA ASN A 91 -4.28 -10.42 -23.45
C ASN A 91 -4.25 -9.09 -24.22
N GLN A 92 -5.32 -8.68 -24.84
CA GLN A 92 -5.41 -7.43 -25.60
C GLN A 92 -5.79 -6.29 -24.67
N ARG A 93 -4.86 -5.85 -23.83
CA ARG A 93 -5.10 -4.70 -22.97
C ARG A 93 -4.60 -3.41 -23.65
N PRO A 94 -5.35 -2.30 -23.54
CA PRO A 94 -4.84 -1.00 -23.94
C PRO A 94 -3.71 -0.54 -22.98
N LEU A 95 -2.87 0.38 -23.42
CA LEU A 95 -1.78 0.94 -22.59
C LEU A 95 -2.29 1.65 -21.33
N SER A 96 -3.54 2.10 -21.32
CA SER A 96 -4.19 2.73 -20.17
C SER A 96 -4.72 1.73 -19.12
N ALA A 97 -4.75 0.43 -19.43
CA ALA A 97 -5.22 -0.58 -18.49
C ALA A 97 -4.18 -0.87 -17.43
N THR A 98 -4.66 -1.12 -16.22
CA THR A 98 -3.87 -1.64 -15.10
C THR A 98 -4.19 -3.12 -14.88
N TRP A 99 -3.26 -3.86 -14.31
CA TRP A 99 -3.44 -5.28 -14.00
C TRP A 99 -3.11 -5.54 -12.54
N THR A 100 -4.13 -5.79 -11.77
CA THR A 100 -4.00 -6.20 -10.38
C THR A 100 -3.37 -7.60 -10.26
N VAL A 101 -2.72 -7.86 -9.15
CA VAL A 101 -2.02 -9.12 -8.85
C VAL A 101 -2.69 -9.83 -7.69
N THR A 102 -2.88 -11.15 -7.81
CA THR A 102 -3.28 -11.97 -6.67
C THR A 102 -2.15 -11.99 -5.65
N GLY A 103 -2.45 -11.56 -4.44
CA GLY A 103 -1.45 -11.53 -3.38
C GLY A 103 -2.00 -11.04 -2.06
N SER A 104 -1.16 -11.16 -1.04
CA SER A 104 -1.44 -10.59 0.26
C SER A 104 -0.14 -10.12 0.91
N GLY A 105 -0.22 -9.01 1.64
CA GLY A 105 0.86 -8.47 2.44
C GLY A 105 0.40 -8.23 3.87
N ALA A 106 1.30 -8.45 4.83
CA ALA A 106 1.02 -8.15 6.22
C ALA A 106 2.29 -7.70 6.93
N CYS A 107 2.14 -6.69 7.79
CA CYS A 107 3.18 -6.16 8.66
C CYS A 107 2.69 -6.10 10.10
N VAL A 108 3.60 -6.27 11.06
CA VAL A 108 3.36 -5.93 12.46
C VAL A 108 4.04 -4.61 12.74
N LEU A 109 3.26 -3.64 13.23
CA LEU A 109 3.77 -2.36 13.71
C LEU A 109 3.94 -2.43 15.22
N SER A 110 5.08 -1.94 15.71
CA SER A 110 5.42 -1.95 17.14
C SER A 110 5.91 -0.57 17.57
N GLY A 111 5.55 -0.16 18.77
CA GLY A 111 6.00 1.12 19.36
C GLY A 111 7.41 1.05 19.93
N THR A 112 7.85 -0.13 20.30
CA THR A 112 9.22 -0.41 20.72
C THR A 112 9.93 -1.20 19.63
N LEU A 113 11.23 -0.93 19.43
CA LEU A 113 12.04 -1.74 18.54
C LEU A 113 12.19 -3.13 19.18
N PRO A 114 11.63 -4.20 18.63
CA PRO A 114 12.07 -5.52 19.00
C PRO A 114 13.55 -5.62 18.59
N VAL A 115 14.42 -5.97 19.52
CA VAL A 115 15.74 -6.49 19.14
C VAL A 115 15.48 -7.95 18.73
N PRO A 116 15.39 -8.29 17.45
CA PRO A 116 15.17 -9.68 17.09
C PRO A 116 16.44 -10.44 17.46
N GLU A 117 16.32 -11.48 18.27
CA GLU A 117 17.22 -12.61 18.19
C GLU A 117 16.94 -13.27 16.83
N ILE A 118 17.72 -12.89 15.81
CA ILE A 118 17.54 -13.40 14.46
C ILE A 118 18.02 -14.86 14.45
N PRO A 119 17.16 -15.83 14.10
CA PRO A 119 17.61 -17.21 13.94
C PRO A 119 18.68 -17.26 12.84
N GLU A 120 19.74 -18.05 13.04
CA GLU A 120 20.89 -18.21 12.13
C GLU A 120 20.54 -18.66 10.68
N LYS A 121 19.26 -18.81 10.34
CA LYS A 121 18.77 -19.21 9.01
C LYS A 121 17.64 -18.28 8.56
N THR A 122 17.95 -17.04 8.32
CA THR A 122 17.00 -16.07 7.73
C THR A 122 17.27 -15.88 6.24
N ASP A 123 16.17 -15.65 5.50
CA ASP A 123 16.14 -15.23 4.12
C ASP A 123 17.16 -14.09 3.91
N PRO A 124 18.08 -14.18 2.93
CA PRO A 124 19.08 -13.14 2.65
C PRO A 124 18.51 -11.75 2.34
N LEU A 125 17.20 -11.65 2.14
CA LEU A 125 16.47 -10.36 1.98
C LEU A 125 16.15 -9.69 3.33
N ILE A 126 16.40 -10.33 4.47
CA ILE A 126 16.19 -9.75 5.79
C ILE A 126 17.57 -9.41 6.37
N SER A 127 18.04 -8.19 6.12
CA SER A 127 19.27 -7.74 6.75
C SER A 127 19.06 -7.55 8.25
N ALA A 128 20.00 -8.03 9.05
CA ALA A 128 19.99 -7.93 10.51
C ALA A 128 20.16 -6.48 11.04
N GLU A 129 20.39 -5.51 10.18
CA GLU A 129 20.89 -4.18 10.57
C GLU A 129 19.83 -3.09 10.70
N GLY A 130 18.54 -3.38 10.60
CA GLY A 130 17.59 -2.30 10.85
C GLY A 130 16.13 -2.69 10.73
N CYS A 131 15.34 -2.39 11.73
CA CYS A 131 13.90 -2.37 11.60
C CYS A 131 13.48 -1.22 10.69
N VAL A 132 12.55 -1.47 9.77
CA VAL A 132 11.90 -0.42 8.97
C VAL A 132 11.09 0.47 9.91
N GLN A 133 11.25 1.78 9.80
CA GLN A 133 10.54 2.75 10.62
C GLN A 133 9.58 3.59 9.78
N ILE A 134 8.38 3.82 10.29
CA ILE A 134 7.46 4.82 9.75
C ILE A 134 7.79 6.13 10.44
N THR A 135 8.43 7.05 9.73
CA THR A 135 8.91 8.33 10.25
C THR A 135 7.93 9.48 10.02
N GLY A 136 6.99 9.29 9.10
CA GLY A 136 5.99 10.31 8.79
C GLY A 136 4.81 9.74 8.03
N LEU A 137 3.68 10.43 8.12
CA LEU A 137 2.44 10.09 7.44
C LEU A 137 1.86 11.33 6.78
N THR A 138 1.45 11.20 5.53
CA THR A 138 0.64 12.21 4.84
C THR A 138 -0.69 11.60 4.46
N THR A 139 -1.77 12.13 5.02
CA THR A 139 -3.12 11.64 4.72
C THR A 139 -3.59 12.17 3.38
N GLY A 140 -3.95 11.27 2.47
CA GLY A 140 -4.49 11.61 1.16
C GLY A 140 -5.90 12.21 1.22
N ARG A 141 -6.31 12.87 0.14
CA ARG A 141 -7.65 13.42 -0.07
C ARG A 141 -8.32 12.76 -1.26
N LEU A 142 -9.64 12.90 -1.32
CA LEU A 142 -10.38 12.61 -2.55
C LEU A 142 -10.07 13.71 -3.57
N ILE A 143 -9.53 13.32 -4.73
CA ILE A 143 -9.21 14.21 -5.84
C ILE A 143 -9.99 13.72 -7.06
N ASP A 144 -10.78 14.59 -7.65
CA ASP A 144 -11.58 14.32 -8.84
C ASP A 144 -11.31 15.38 -9.91
N PHE A 145 -10.68 14.98 -11.00
CA PHE A 145 -10.47 15.82 -12.19
C PHE A 145 -11.58 15.63 -13.24
N GLY A 146 -12.65 14.90 -12.90
CA GLY A 146 -13.80 14.68 -13.77
C GLY A 146 -13.53 13.73 -14.93
N LEU A 147 -12.50 12.90 -14.87
CA LEU A 147 -12.22 11.88 -15.88
C LEU A 147 -13.32 10.82 -15.86
N LYS A 148 -13.96 10.58 -17.03
CA LYS A 148 -15.08 9.63 -17.18
C LYS A 148 -14.73 8.39 -17.99
N ASP A 149 -13.46 8.24 -18.38
CA ASP A 149 -12.99 7.08 -19.14
C ASP A 149 -12.75 5.90 -18.19
N SER A 150 -13.66 4.94 -18.18
CA SER A 150 -13.58 3.72 -17.37
C SER A 150 -12.41 2.79 -17.75
N LEU A 151 -11.81 2.98 -18.93
CA LEU A 151 -10.65 2.21 -19.38
C LEU A 151 -9.31 2.85 -19.03
N ASN A 152 -9.34 4.04 -18.41
CA ASN A 152 -8.14 4.78 -18.01
C ASN A 152 -8.11 5.04 -16.51
N MET A 153 -8.00 3.97 -15.74
CA MET A 153 -7.95 4.04 -14.28
C MET A 153 -6.70 4.79 -13.79
N GLY A 154 -5.54 4.57 -14.42
CA GLY A 154 -4.30 5.26 -14.08
C GLY A 154 -4.41 6.78 -14.24
N GLY A 155 -5.08 7.25 -15.30
CA GLY A 155 -5.35 8.67 -15.49
C GLY A 155 -6.27 9.27 -14.41
N CYS A 156 -7.19 8.47 -13.87
CA CYS A 156 -8.04 8.87 -12.76
C CYS A 156 -7.28 8.93 -11.43
N MET A 157 -6.36 7.97 -11.19
CA MET A 157 -5.61 7.86 -9.93
C MET A 157 -4.40 8.81 -9.84
N ALA A 158 -3.77 9.14 -10.97
CA ALA A 158 -2.55 9.95 -11.01
C ALA A 158 -2.68 11.32 -10.33
N PRO A 159 -3.80 12.08 -10.48
CA PRO A 159 -3.99 13.32 -9.75
C PRO A 159 -4.00 13.18 -8.23
N ALA A 160 -4.59 12.10 -7.71
CA ALA A 160 -4.63 11.83 -6.28
C ALA A 160 -3.24 11.45 -5.76
N ALA A 161 -2.49 10.64 -6.51
CA ALA A 161 -1.10 10.32 -6.20
C ALA A 161 -0.23 11.59 -6.21
N CYS A 162 -0.38 12.46 -7.21
CA CYS A 162 0.30 13.74 -7.29
C CYS A 162 0.00 14.63 -6.07
N ASP A 163 -1.25 14.77 -5.67
CA ASP A 163 -1.63 15.58 -4.51
C ASP A 163 -0.98 15.07 -3.23
N THR A 164 -0.98 13.74 -3.02
CA THR A 164 -0.42 13.13 -1.82
C THR A 164 1.10 13.27 -1.76
N ILE A 165 1.82 13.00 -2.87
CA ILE A 165 3.27 13.14 -2.94
C ILE A 165 3.68 14.60 -2.76
N TYR A 166 3.02 15.53 -3.46
CA TYR A 166 3.28 16.96 -3.33
C TYR A 166 3.08 17.45 -1.90
N ARG A 167 1.99 17.03 -1.24
CA ARG A 167 1.75 17.38 0.16
C ARG A 167 2.80 16.82 1.08
N ASN A 168 3.24 15.59 0.85
CA ASN A 168 4.31 15.01 1.64
C ASN A 168 5.59 15.85 1.58
N PHE A 169 5.98 16.31 0.39
CA PHE A 169 7.11 17.22 0.25
C PHE A 169 6.91 18.52 1.02
N CYS A 170 5.72 19.14 0.91
CA CYS A 170 5.41 20.38 1.62
C CYS A 170 5.32 20.21 3.14
N ASP A 171 4.64 19.15 3.62
CA ASP A 171 4.38 18.94 5.04
C ASP A 171 5.66 18.61 5.83
N PHE A 172 6.63 17.99 5.17
CA PHE A 172 7.91 17.59 5.78
C PHE A 172 9.10 18.45 5.35
N ASP A 173 8.87 19.49 4.55
CA ASP A 173 9.92 20.35 3.95
C ASP A 173 11.01 19.51 3.26
N ARG A 174 10.55 18.60 2.38
CA ARG A 174 11.38 17.64 1.65
C ARG A 174 11.36 17.86 0.15
N THR A 175 12.37 17.34 -0.50
CA THR A 175 12.54 17.32 -1.96
C THR A 175 12.67 15.88 -2.47
N PRO A 176 12.63 15.62 -3.78
CA PRO A 176 12.93 14.30 -4.32
C PRO A 176 14.27 13.72 -3.87
N ASP A 177 15.28 14.57 -3.62
CA ASP A 177 16.63 14.13 -3.20
C ASP A 177 16.66 13.52 -1.79
N ASP A 178 15.59 13.70 -1.00
CA ASP A 178 15.46 13.12 0.34
C ASP A 178 14.95 11.66 0.31
N TYR A 179 14.69 11.12 -0.88
CA TYR A 179 14.11 9.78 -1.05
C TYR A 179 14.94 8.91 -2.00
N ASP A 180 15.23 7.69 -1.60
CA ASP A 180 15.84 6.68 -2.44
C ASP A 180 14.85 6.13 -3.49
N ALA A 181 13.57 6.04 -3.11
CA ALA A 181 12.51 5.60 -4.01
C ALA A 181 11.13 6.07 -3.57
N ILE A 182 10.25 6.30 -4.55
CA ILE A 182 8.82 6.58 -4.36
C ILE A 182 8.03 5.51 -5.09
N PHE A 183 7.20 4.77 -4.35
CA PHE A 183 6.35 3.72 -4.89
C PHE A 183 4.89 4.14 -4.89
N THR A 184 4.21 3.89 -5.99
CA THR A 184 2.74 3.93 -6.03
C THR A 184 2.17 2.54 -6.27
N GLY A 185 0.87 2.39 -6.05
CA GLY A 185 0.11 1.27 -6.59
C GLY A 185 0.11 1.31 -8.13
N ASP A 186 -0.59 0.41 -8.74
CA ASP A 186 -0.65 0.20 -10.19
C ASP A 186 -1.35 1.37 -10.91
N LEU A 187 -0.62 2.45 -11.18
CA LEU A 187 -1.06 3.52 -12.08
C LEU A 187 -0.90 3.13 -13.54
N GLY A 188 -0.02 2.17 -13.82
CA GLY A 188 0.33 1.72 -15.15
C GLY A 188 1.09 2.77 -15.99
N ALA A 189 1.34 2.46 -17.26
CA ALA A 189 2.18 3.29 -18.11
C ALA A 189 1.61 4.71 -18.34
N VAL A 190 0.30 4.82 -18.57
CA VAL A 190 -0.36 6.10 -18.78
C VAL A 190 -0.44 6.92 -17.49
N GLY A 191 -0.85 6.29 -16.40
CA GLY A 191 -0.94 6.98 -15.10
C GLY A 191 0.42 7.44 -14.58
N LYS A 192 1.48 6.62 -14.75
CA LYS A 192 2.87 7.03 -14.47
C LYS A 192 3.22 8.32 -15.21
N ARG A 193 2.98 8.37 -16.52
CA ARG A 193 3.32 9.56 -17.33
C ARG A 193 2.58 10.80 -16.84
N ILE A 194 1.28 10.67 -16.59
CA ILE A 194 0.47 11.79 -16.08
C ILE A 194 0.99 12.25 -14.71
N LEU A 195 1.32 11.32 -13.81
CA LEU A 195 1.87 11.67 -12.50
C LEU A 195 3.17 12.46 -12.60
N LEU A 196 4.10 12.02 -13.44
CA LEU A 196 5.37 12.71 -13.64
C LEU A 196 5.15 14.11 -14.22
N ASP A 197 4.30 14.26 -15.23
CA ASP A 197 3.99 15.56 -15.83
C ASP A 197 3.36 16.51 -14.78
N LEU A 198 2.41 16.03 -13.97
CA LEU A 198 1.76 16.84 -12.92
C LEU A 198 2.73 17.28 -11.80
N LEU A 199 3.67 16.43 -11.41
CA LEU A 199 4.68 16.80 -10.42
C LEU A 199 5.74 17.75 -11.00
N ASN A 200 6.14 17.56 -12.24
CA ASN A 200 7.02 18.48 -12.94
C ASN A 200 6.43 19.90 -13.05
N GLU A 201 5.11 20.02 -13.31
CA GLU A 201 4.40 21.33 -13.29
C GLU A 201 4.48 22.01 -11.91
N LYS A 202 4.64 21.23 -10.84
CA LYS A 202 4.83 21.72 -9.47
C LYS A 202 6.30 21.95 -9.10
N GLY A 203 7.24 21.66 -10.01
CA GLY A 203 8.67 21.83 -9.82
C GLY A 203 9.38 20.64 -9.17
N TYR A 204 8.75 19.47 -9.15
CA TYR A 204 9.32 18.25 -8.56
C TYR A 204 9.52 17.18 -9.65
N ASP A 205 10.78 16.90 -9.99
CA ASP A 205 11.13 15.78 -10.85
C ASP A 205 11.43 14.55 -9.99
N ILE A 206 10.62 13.51 -10.17
CA ILE A 206 10.77 12.23 -9.45
C ILE A 206 11.06 11.06 -10.39
N GLU A 207 11.30 11.29 -11.69
CA GLU A 207 11.37 10.21 -12.68
C GLU A 207 12.43 9.15 -12.35
N SER A 208 13.59 9.57 -11.83
CA SER A 208 14.69 8.66 -11.49
C SER A 208 14.46 7.78 -10.28
N ILE A 209 13.59 8.21 -9.36
CA ILE A 209 13.31 7.50 -8.10
C ILE A 209 11.90 6.89 -8.05
N TYR A 210 11.07 7.14 -9.07
CA TYR A 210 9.69 6.68 -9.10
C TYR A 210 9.55 5.25 -9.63
N GLN A 211 8.80 4.44 -8.89
CA GLN A 211 8.46 3.07 -9.24
C GLN A 211 6.94 2.85 -9.22
N ASP A 212 6.41 2.20 -10.22
CA ASP A 212 5.02 1.77 -10.29
C ASP A 212 4.93 0.26 -10.07
N CYS A 213 4.16 -0.16 -9.06
CA CYS A 213 4.08 -1.58 -8.68
C CYS A 213 3.55 -2.47 -9.80
N GLY A 214 2.62 -1.98 -10.63
CA GLY A 214 2.10 -2.72 -11.78
C GLY A 214 3.15 -2.91 -12.86
N LEU A 215 3.90 -1.86 -13.20
CA LEU A 215 4.96 -1.90 -14.20
C LEU A 215 6.19 -2.71 -13.76
N LEU A 216 6.37 -2.95 -12.47
CA LEU A 216 7.44 -3.83 -11.97
C LEU A 216 7.13 -5.31 -12.17
N ILE A 217 5.86 -5.67 -12.39
CA ILE A 217 5.39 -7.05 -12.46
C ILE A 217 5.02 -7.45 -13.89
N PHE A 218 4.53 -6.52 -14.71
CA PHE A 218 3.99 -6.79 -16.05
C PHE A 218 4.78 -6.10 -17.19
#